data_b98cdd183ca803fa82059d1c384cc531
#
_entry.id   b98cdd183ca803fa82059d1c384cc531
#
_cell.length_a   1.000
_cell.length_b   1.000
_cell.length_c   1.000
_cell.angle_alpha   90.00
_cell.angle_beta   90.00
_cell.angle_gamma   90.00
#
_symmetry.space_group_name_H-M   'P 1'
#
loop_
_entity.id
_entity.type
_entity.pdbx_description
1 polymer ?
#
loop_
_entity_poly.entity_id
_entity_poly.type
_entity_poly.pdbx_seq_one_letter_code
_entity_poly.pdbx_strand_id
1 'polypeptide(L)'
;TIQKIEMVFFSNPSYHQNVLAHLYPHVQILFPRVNNTAKIFASNLIPIKWINKFTIRQPIQIYSNSEDFYLKDVSDYECLKEELLGFFEEYTMPLLEELTCEKDYLTLYENKDKRIIWDNNQFLYVASAYFNEHRLKEASQVIEKRFGKKGFRKQYNEVFDFFENIE
;
A
#
# COMPACT_ATOMS: atom_id res chain seq x y z
N THR A 1 -12.48 5.74 8.36
CA THR A 1 -13.39 5.33 7.26
C THR A 1 -12.65 5.38 5.95
N ILE A 2 -12.84 4.39 5.08
CA ILE A 2 -12.36 4.38 3.69
C ILE A 2 -13.04 5.54 2.95
N GLN A 3 -12.27 6.32 2.19
CA GLN A 3 -12.82 7.38 1.35
C GLN A 3 -12.87 6.97 -0.13
N LYS A 4 -11.92 6.16 -0.57
CA LYS A 4 -11.74 5.89 -1.99
C LYS A 4 -11.21 4.49 -2.22
N ILE A 5 -11.78 3.81 -3.19
CA ILE A 5 -11.29 2.56 -3.74
C ILE A 5 -11.16 2.75 -5.25
N GLU A 6 -10.02 2.43 -5.80
CA GLU A 6 -9.74 2.54 -7.24
C GLU A 6 -9.05 1.28 -7.74
N MET A 7 -9.49 0.81 -8.90
CA MET A 7 -8.68 -0.05 -9.76
C MET A 7 -7.81 0.83 -10.65
N VAL A 8 -6.51 0.60 -10.65
CA VAL A 8 -5.56 1.35 -11.45
C VAL A 8 -4.81 0.41 -12.38
N PHE A 9 -4.76 0.78 -13.65
CA PHE A 9 -3.96 0.11 -14.64
C PHE A 9 -2.80 1.02 -15.04
N PHE A 10 -1.60 0.55 -14.82
CA PHE A 10 -0.43 1.17 -15.43
C PHE A 10 -0.13 0.45 -16.74
N SER A 11 0.15 1.20 -17.79
CA SER A 11 0.60 0.64 -19.06
C SER A 11 1.96 1.23 -19.43
N ASN A 12 2.87 0.39 -19.90
CA ASN A 12 4.14 0.82 -20.43
C ASN A 12 4.47 0.06 -21.74
N PRO A 13 4.03 0.56 -22.90
CA PRO A 13 4.22 -0.10 -24.17
C PRO A 13 5.69 -0.13 -24.64
N SER A 14 6.57 0.67 -24.02
CA SER A 14 7.98 0.75 -24.46
C SER A 14 8.90 -0.32 -23.87
N TYR A 15 8.42 -1.12 -22.93
CA TYR A 15 9.28 -2.11 -22.23
C TYR A 15 9.54 -3.39 -23.02
N HIS A 16 8.61 -3.82 -23.87
CA HIS A 16 8.77 -5.04 -24.67
C HIS A 16 8.37 -4.81 -26.13
N GLN A 17 9.26 -5.19 -27.03
CA GLN A 17 8.94 -5.22 -28.47
C GLN A 17 7.85 -6.26 -28.71
N ASN A 18 6.87 -5.92 -29.55
CA ASN A 18 5.77 -6.80 -29.97
C ASN A 18 4.68 -7.06 -28.93
N VAL A 19 4.48 -6.20 -27.95
CA VAL A 19 3.30 -6.22 -27.08
C VAL A 19 2.44 -4.98 -27.32
N LEU A 20 1.12 -5.14 -27.26
CA LEU A 20 0.16 -4.03 -27.36
C LEU A 20 0.16 -3.18 -26.08
N ALA A 21 0.24 -3.84 -24.93
CA ALA A 21 0.31 -3.19 -23.64
C ALA A 21 0.99 -4.10 -22.61
N HIS A 22 1.65 -3.44 -21.66
CA HIS A 22 2.15 -4.05 -20.45
C HIS A 22 1.31 -3.47 -19.29
N LEU A 23 0.58 -4.30 -18.57
CA LEU A 23 -0.41 -3.88 -17.58
C LEU A 23 0.01 -4.31 -16.18
N TYR A 24 -0.16 -3.39 -15.24
CA TYR A 24 -0.02 -3.62 -13.79
C TYR A 24 -1.34 -3.27 -13.09
N PRO A 25 -2.32 -4.20 -13.08
CA PRO A 25 -3.55 -3.96 -12.35
C PRO A 25 -3.31 -3.99 -10.85
N HIS A 26 -3.85 -3.01 -10.14
CA HIS A 26 -3.89 -3.05 -8.69
C HIS A 26 -5.05 -2.25 -8.12
N VAL A 27 -5.51 -2.67 -6.96
CA VAL A 27 -6.50 -1.94 -6.17
C VAL A 27 -5.79 -0.99 -5.22
N GLN A 28 -6.28 0.23 -5.14
CA GLN A 28 -5.82 1.26 -4.20
C GLN A 28 -6.94 1.63 -3.25
N ILE A 29 -6.65 1.64 -1.94
CA ILE A 29 -7.60 2.00 -0.89
C ILE A 29 -7.03 3.17 -0.12
N LEU A 30 -7.84 4.21 0.10
CA LEU A 30 -7.43 5.42 0.79
C LEU A 30 -8.15 5.58 2.13
N PHE A 31 -7.37 5.67 3.20
CA PHE A 31 -7.77 6.17 4.52
C PHE A 31 -7.21 7.59 4.71
N PRO A 32 -7.99 8.65 4.50
CA PRO A 32 -7.47 10.03 4.49
C PRO A 32 -6.79 10.44 5.79
N ARG A 33 -7.34 10.02 6.94
CA ARG A 33 -6.77 10.34 8.25
C ARG A 33 -5.38 9.74 8.42
N VAL A 34 -5.19 8.46 8.04
CA VAL A 34 -3.89 7.79 8.06
C VAL A 34 -2.89 8.51 7.16
N ASN A 35 -3.31 8.83 5.93
CA ASN A 35 -2.44 9.52 4.98
C ASN A 35 -2.07 10.94 5.44
N ASN A 36 -3.01 11.67 6.05
CA ASN A 36 -2.74 13.00 6.59
C ASN A 36 -1.75 12.95 7.75
N THR A 37 -1.87 11.97 8.64
CA THR A 37 -0.91 11.77 9.73
C THR A 37 0.47 11.37 9.19
N ALA A 38 0.53 10.49 8.20
CA ALA A 38 1.80 10.12 7.54
C ALA A 38 2.51 11.32 6.91
N LYS A 39 1.78 12.30 6.38
CA LYS A 39 2.36 13.57 5.88
C LYS A 39 3.02 14.38 6.99
N ILE A 40 2.41 14.41 8.19
CA ILE A 40 2.98 15.13 9.33
C ILE A 40 4.32 14.50 9.71
N PHE A 41 4.40 13.16 9.72
CA PHE A 41 5.64 12.45 10.05
C PHE A 41 6.75 12.62 9.00
N ALA A 42 6.38 12.75 7.74
CA ALA A 42 7.30 12.61 6.61
C ALA A 42 7.18 13.74 5.59
N SER A 43 6.92 14.97 6.04
CA SER A 43 6.62 16.12 5.20
C SER A 43 7.66 16.39 4.10
N ASN A 44 8.94 16.11 4.36
CA ASN A 44 10.04 16.36 3.42
C ASN A 44 10.63 15.08 2.79
N LEU A 45 10.26 13.90 3.27
CA LEU A 45 10.92 12.63 2.90
C LEU A 45 10.25 11.88 1.74
N ILE A 46 8.94 12.01 1.62
CA ILE A 46 8.16 11.29 0.62
C ILE A 46 7.47 12.31 -0.29
N PRO A 47 7.55 12.14 -1.62
CA PRO A 47 6.80 12.99 -2.52
C PRO A 47 5.32 12.99 -2.12
N ILE A 48 4.83 14.12 -1.64
CA ILE A 48 3.46 14.31 -1.13
C ILE A 48 2.39 13.74 -2.06
N LYS A 49 2.63 13.78 -3.36
CA LYS A 49 1.76 13.19 -4.38
C LYS A 49 1.49 11.68 -4.21
N TRP A 50 2.44 10.93 -3.63
CA TRP A 50 2.27 9.49 -3.38
C TRP A 50 1.44 9.24 -2.13
N ILE A 51 1.73 9.98 -1.05
CA ILE A 51 0.97 9.88 0.21
C ILE A 51 -0.50 10.22 0.00
N ASN A 52 -0.84 11.05 -0.98
CA ASN A 52 -2.21 11.47 -1.25
C ASN A 52 -3.05 10.45 -2.03
N LYS A 53 -2.45 9.44 -2.63
CA LYS A 53 -3.14 8.59 -3.58
C LYS A 53 -3.81 7.37 -2.94
N PHE A 54 -3.11 6.73 -2.01
CA PHE A 54 -3.60 5.50 -1.38
C PHE A 54 -2.89 5.26 -0.04
N THR A 55 -3.56 4.50 0.83
CA THR A 55 -2.99 3.93 2.04
C THR A 55 -2.55 2.49 1.79
N ILE A 56 -3.39 1.70 1.14
CA ILE A 56 -3.15 0.31 0.81
C ILE A 56 -3.04 0.18 -0.70
N ARG A 57 -2.09 -0.63 -1.15
CA ARG A 57 -1.96 -1.08 -2.53
C ARG A 57 -1.97 -2.60 -2.57
N GLN A 58 -2.91 -3.14 -3.33
CA GLN A 58 -3.10 -4.56 -3.54
C GLN A 58 -2.87 -4.86 -5.03
N PRO A 59 -1.64 -5.22 -5.44
CA PRO A 59 -1.37 -5.58 -6.83
C PRO A 59 -1.84 -6.99 -7.13
N ILE A 60 -2.27 -7.25 -8.36
CA ILE A 60 -2.74 -8.57 -8.78
C ILE A 60 -1.68 -9.67 -8.64
N GLN A 61 -0.39 -9.31 -8.67
CA GLN A 61 0.71 -10.25 -8.49
C GLN A 61 0.69 -11.01 -7.15
N ILE A 62 -0.01 -10.50 -6.14
CA ILE A 62 -0.20 -11.24 -4.87
C ILE A 62 -1.19 -12.40 -5.02
N TYR A 63 -2.05 -12.37 -6.04
CA TYR A 63 -3.01 -13.42 -6.38
C TYR A 63 -2.44 -14.37 -7.43
N SER A 64 -2.02 -13.81 -8.56
CA SER A 64 -1.38 -14.59 -9.62
C SER A 64 0.14 -14.53 -9.43
N ASN A 65 0.83 -15.65 -9.50
CA ASN A 65 2.29 -15.67 -9.50
C ASN A 65 2.90 -15.12 -10.80
N SER A 66 2.10 -14.49 -11.66
CA SER A 66 2.59 -13.82 -12.86
C SER A 66 3.26 -12.51 -12.48
N GLU A 67 4.49 -12.29 -12.96
CA GLU A 67 5.18 -11.04 -12.70
C GLU A 67 4.50 -9.86 -13.41
N ASP A 68 3.96 -10.08 -14.61
CA ASP A 68 3.43 -9.04 -15.49
C ASP A 68 2.36 -9.56 -16.46
N PHE A 69 1.41 -8.69 -16.81
CA PHE A 69 0.45 -8.94 -17.88
C PHE A 69 0.89 -8.26 -19.18
N TYR A 70 1.22 -9.08 -20.18
CA TYR A 70 1.57 -8.62 -21.51
C TYR A 70 0.43 -8.93 -22.47
N LEU A 71 -0.23 -7.91 -22.99
CA LEU A 71 -1.22 -8.05 -24.03
C LEU A 71 -0.50 -8.01 -25.38
N LYS A 72 -0.51 -9.12 -26.11
CA LYS A 72 0.06 -9.24 -27.47
C LYS A 72 -1.02 -9.15 -28.53
N ASP A 73 -2.18 -9.72 -28.24
CA ASP A 73 -3.35 -9.70 -29.10
C ASP A 73 -4.66 -9.73 -28.30
N VAL A 74 -5.78 -9.81 -29.00
CA VAL A 74 -7.12 -9.76 -28.39
C VAL A 74 -7.42 -10.99 -27.52
N SER A 75 -6.79 -12.14 -27.79
CA SER A 75 -7.02 -13.37 -27.00
C SER A 75 -6.49 -13.26 -25.57
N ASP A 76 -5.48 -12.42 -25.34
CA ASP A 76 -4.94 -12.18 -24.00
C ASP A 76 -5.94 -11.48 -23.07
N TYR A 77 -6.96 -10.79 -23.63
CA TYR A 77 -7.98 -10.11 -22.83
C TYR A 77 -8.83 -11.08 -22.00
N GLU A 78 -9.21 -12.22 -22.54
CA GLU A 78 -10.04 -13.18 -21.80
C GLU A 78 -9.27 -13.77 -20.63
N CYS A 79 -7.99 -14.10 -20.81
CA CYS A 79 -7.12 -14.55 -19.71
C CYS A 79 -6.97 -13.47 -18.64
N LEU A 80 -6.68 -12.23 -19.01
CA LEU A 80 -6.57 -11.12 -18.07
C LEU A 80 -7.90 -10.88 -17.31
N LYS A 81 -9.02 -10.98 -18.00
CA LYS A 81 -10.35 -10.81 -17.41
C LYS A 81 -10.63 -11.89 -16.36
N GLU A 82 -10.36 -13.15 -16.67
CA GLU A 82 -10.53 -14.26 -15.72
C GLU A 82 -9.65 -14.08 -14.47
N GLU A 83 -8.38 -13.70 -14.64
CA GLU A 83 -7.49 -13.43 -13.52
C GLU A 83 -7.93 -12.23 -12.70
N LEU A 84 -8.42 -11.16 -13.33
CA LEU A 84 -8.98 -10.00 -12.63
C LEU A 84 -10.23 -10.37 -11.83
N LEU A 85 -11.13 -11.17 -12.39
CA LEU A 85 -12.32 -11.62 -11.66
C LEU A 85 -11.94 -12.45 -10.44
N GLY A 86 -11.07 -13.45 -10.60
CA GLY A 86 -10.58 -14.25 -9.48
C GLY A 86 -9.88 -13.40 -8.41
N PHE A 87 -9.03 -12.45 -8.82
CA PHE A 87 -8.41 -11.49 -7.89
C PHE A 87 -9.43 -10.67 -7.12
N PHE A 88 -10.49 -10.20 -7.77
CA PHE A 88 -11.54 -9.47 -7.10
C PHE A 88 -12.33 -10.35 -6.13
N GLU A 89 -12.78 -11.50 -6.57
CA GLU A 89 -13.64 -12.39 -5.80
C GLU A 89 -12.92 -13.01 -4.60
N GLU A 90 -11.67 -13.44 -4.78
CA GLU A 90 -10.93 -14.18 -3.75
C GLU A 90 -10.08 -13.28 -2.83
N TYR A 91 -9.64 -12.12 -3.30
CA TYR A 91 -8.71 -11.26 -2.54
C TYR A 91 -9.29 -9.89 -2.22
N THR A 92 -9.83 -9.19 -3.21
CA THR A 92 -10.23 -7.80 -3.03
C THR A 92 -11.54 -7.67 -2.27
N MET A 93 -12.58 -8.38 -2.68
CA MET A 93 -13.90 -8.28 -2.02
C MET A 93 -13.84 -8.74 -0.56
N PRO A 94 -13.24 -9.91 -0.22
CA PRO A 94 -13.07 -10.31 1.17
C PRO A 94 -12.26 -9.30 2.00
N LEU A 95 -11.20 -8.71 1.40
CA LEU A 95 -10.44 -7.66 2.08
C LEU A 95 -11.32 -6.45 2.40
N LEU A 96 -12.14 -6.00 1.46
CA LEU A 96 -13.02 -4.83 1.63
C LEU A 96 -14.14 -5.07 2.65
N GLU A 97 -14.65 -6.29 2.76
CA GLU A 97 -15.64 -6.68 3.76
C GLU A 97 -15.06 -6.62 5.18
N GLU A 98 -13.80 -7.00 5.36
CA GLU A 98 -13.09 -6.93 6.64
C GLU A 98 -12.58 -5.52 6.98
N LEU A 99 -12.31 -4.68 5.99
CA LEU A 99 -11.60 -3.42 6.12
C LEU A 99 -12.57 -2.23 6.19
N THR A 100 -13.11 -1.94 7.35
CA THR A 100 -14.10 -0.86 7.55
C THR A 100 -13.50 0.38 8.18
N CYS A 101 -12.46 0.25 8.99
CA CYS A 101 -11.83 1.33 9.73
C CYS A 101 -10.31 1.14 9.89
N GLU A 102 -9.65 2.10 10.54
CA GLU A 102 -8.20 2.07 10.79
C GLU A 102 -7.77 0.91 11.70
N LYS A 103 -8.64 0.49 12.62
CA LYS A 103 -8.38 -0.68 13.50
C LYS A 103 -8.29 -1.98 12.71
N ASP A 104 -9.16 -2.13 11.70
CA ASP A 104 -9.13 -3.31 10.84
C ASP A 104 -7.82 -3.35 10.04
N TYR A 105 -7.36 -2.20 9.54
CA TYR A 105 -6.06 -2.09 8.89
C TYR A 105 -4.90 -2.49 9.80
N LEU A 106 -4.94 -2.10 11.07
CA LEU A 106 -3.95 -2.53 12.07
C LEU A 106 -4.03 -4.04 12.34
N THR A 107 -5.24 -4.60 12.41
CA THR A 107 -5.44 -6.05 12.56
C THR A 107 -4.84 -6.84 11.40
N LEU A 108 -5.01 -6.36 10.16
CA LEU A 108 -4.38 -6.97 8.99
C LEU A 108 -2.84 -6.92 9.08
N TYR A 109 -2.28 -5.81 9.56
CA TYR A 109 -0.84 -5.69 9.79
C TYR A 109 -0.33 -6.65 10.87
N GLU A 110 -1.00 -6.71 12.01
CA GLU A 110 -0.64 -7.58 13.14
C GLU A 110 -0.68 -9.07 12.74
N ASN A 111 -1.64 -9.45 11.89
CA ASN A 111 -1.79 -10.79 11.33
C ASN A 111 -0.86 -11.07 10.13
N LYS A 112 -0.10 -10.09 9.67
CA LYS A 112 0.75 -10.18 8.47
C LYS A 112 -0.02 -10.64 7.24
N ASP A 113 -1.19 -10.06 7.03
CA ASP A 113 -2.07 -10.43 5.95
C ASP A 113 -1.36 -10.36 4.59
N LYS A 114 -1.45 -11.45 3.83
CA LYS A 114 -0.74 -11.60 2.55
C LYS A 114 -1.43 -10.89 1.40
N ARG A 115 -2.67 -10.43 1.60
CA ARG A 115 -3.41 -9.65 0.60
C ARG A 115 -2.90 -8.21 0.47
N ILE A 116 -1.95 -7.79 1.32
CA ILE A 116 -1.35 -6.45 1.32
C ILE A 116 0.17 -6.58 1.20
N ILE A 117 0.78 -5.74 0.36
CA ILE A 117 2.23 -5.61 0.33
C ILE A 117 2.69 -4.66 1.42
N TRP A 118 3.47 -5.16 2.36
CA TRP A 118 4.04 -4.42 3.48
C TRP A 118 5.42 -3.85 3.10
N ASP A 119 5.44 -2.82 2.24
CA ASP A 119 6.65 -2.09 1.87
C ASP A 119 6.98 -0.95 2.86
N ASN A 120 8.06 -0.20 2.62
CA ASN A 120 8.47 0.87 3.51
C ASN A 120 7.40 1.97 3.70
N ASN A 121 6.64 2.28 2.66
CA ASN A 121 5.57 3.28 2.77
C ASN A 121 4.44 2.76 3.65
N GLN A 122 4.12 1.47 3.57
CA GLN A 122 3.11 0.86 4.42
C GLN A 122 3.45 0.97 5.91
N PHE A 123 4.73 0.87 6.30
CA PHE A 123 5.11 1.02 7.70
C PHE A 123 4.89 2.45 8.25
N LEU A 124 4.99 3.47 7.41
CA LEU A 124 4.61 4.83 7.79
C LEU A 124 3.10 4.94 8.01
N TYR A 125 2.30 4.33 7.14
CA TYR A 125 0.84 4.31 7.31
C TYR A 125 0.41 3.50 8.53
N VAL A 126 1.06 2.36 8.80
CA VAL A 126 0.82 1.58 10.02
C VAL A 126 1.13 2.38 11.27
N ALA A 127 2.29 3.04 11.33
CA ALA A 127 2.64 3.91 12.45
C ALA A 127 1.64 5.06 12.60
N SER A 128 1.17 5.64 11.47
CA SER A 128 0.14 6.68 11.46
C SER A 128 -1.20 6.19 11.99
N ALA A 129 -1.60 4.96 11.64
CA ALA A 129 -2.83 4.37 12.14
C ALA A 129 -2.74 4.07 13.65
N TYR A 130 -1.61 3.53 14.14
CA TYR A 130 -1.37 3.38 15.58
C TYR A 130 -1.42 4.71 16.31
N PHE A 131 -0.77 5.75 15.77
CA PHE A 131 -0.80 7.10 16.34
C PHE A 131 -2.23 7.65 16.44
N ASN A 132 -3.02 7.51 15.38
CA ASN A 132 -4.42 7.93 15.34
C ASN A 132 -5.29 7.22 16.38
N GLU A 133 -4.96 5.98 16.71
CA GLU A 133 -5.64 5.17 17.73
C GLU A 133 -5.02 5.36 19.15
N HIS A 134 -4.18 6.39 19.36
CA HIS A 134 -3.50 6.70 20.62
C HIS A 134 -2.58 5.57 21.12
N ARG A 135 -2.10 4.71 20.23
CA ARG A 135 -1.16 3.61 20.51
C ARG A 135 0.27 4.07 20.19
N LEU A 136 0.77 5.08 20.90
CA LEU A 136 2.04 5.74 20.61
C LEU A 136 3.24 4.80 20.68
N LYS A 137 3.24 3.91 21.68
CA LYS A 137 4.31 2.92 21.87
C LYS A 137 4.45 1.99 20.67
N GLU A 138 3.34 1.50 20.15
CA GLU A 138 3.33 0.62 18.97
C GLU A 138 3.73 1.40 17.72
N ALA A 139 3.29 2.64 17.57
CA ALA A 139 3.70 3.50 16.48
C ALA A 139 5.22 3.70 16.46
N SER A 140 5.82 4.08 17.59
CA SER A 140 7.27 4.22 17.76
C SER A 140 8.01 2.91 17.49
N GLN A 141 7.52 1.78 17.99
CA GLN A 141 8.11 0.47 17.75
C GLN A 141 8.13 0.08 16.27
N VAL A 142 7.08 0.39 15.51
CA VAL A 142 7.05 0.15 14.06
C VAL A 142 8.13 0.96 13.35
N ILE A 143 8.26 2.24 13.69
CA ILE A 143 9.27 3.14 13.13
C ILE A 143 10.68 2.65 13.47
N GLU A 144 10.97 2.37 14.75
CA GLU A 144 12.29 1.91 15.19
C GLU A 144 12.67 0.58 14.53
N LYS A 145 11.77 -0.39 14.55
CA LYS A 145 12.01 -1.71 13.95
C LYS A 145 12.31 -1.63 12.45
N ARG A 146 11.65 -0.72 11.73
CA ARG A 146 11.75 -0.66 10.27
C ARG A 146 12.83 0.30 9.79
N PHE A 147 12.92 1.46 10.40
CA PHE A 147 13.80 2.56 9.96
C PHE A 147 14.99 2.83 10.91
N GLY A 148 15.05 2.15 12.06
CA GLY A 148 16.10 2.37 13.07
C GLY A 148 17.52 1.96 12.65
N LYS A 149 17.68 1.19 11.56
CA LYS A 149 19.01 0.85 11.01
C LYS A 149 19.73 2.12 10.54
N LYS A 150 21.03 2.22 10.84
CA LYS A 150 21.88 3.43 10.64
C LYS A 150 21.65 4.19 9.31
N GLY A 151 21.52 3.50 8.19
CA GLY A 151 21.29 4.13 6.88
C GLY A 151 19.89 4.72 6.74
N PHE A 152 18.87 3.97 7.14
CA PHE A 152 17.48 4.41 7.11
C PHE A 152 17.20 5.48 8.16
N ARG A 153 17.71 5.35 9.40
CA ARG A 153 17.50 6.34 10.46
C ARG A 153 17.90 7.74 10.01
N LYS A 154 19.02 7.89 9.31
CA LYS A 154 19.43 9.18 8.75
C LYS A 154 18.45 9.74 7.72
N GLN A 155 17.88 8.87 6.90
CA GLN A 155 16.92 9.23 5.86
C GLN A 155 15.54 9.61 6.45
N TYR A 156 15.15 8.99 7.57
CA TYR A 156 13.85 9.18 8.23
C TYR A 156 13.97 9.98 9.54
N ASN A 157 14.98 10.83 9.65
CA ASN A 157 15.28 11.58 10.87
C ASN A 157 14.07 12.37 11.41
N GLU A 158 13.34 13.05 10.52
CA GLU A 158 12.16 13.84 10.90
C GLU A 158 11.06 12.99 11.58
N VAL A 159 10.91 11.73 11.15
CA VAL A 159 9.95 10.81 11.76
C VAL A 159 10.38 10.43 13.17
N PHE A 160 11.68 10.20 13.40
CA PHE A 160 12.20 9.94 14.75
C PHE A 160 12.07 11.15 15.64
N ASP A 161 12.47 12.34 15.17
CA ASP A 161 12.36 13.60 15.89
C ASP A 161 10.90 13.89 16.31
N PHE A 162 9.94 13.54 15.45
CA PHE A 162 8.52 13.69 15.76
C PHE A 162 8.12 12.81 16.97
N PHE A 163 8.49 11.54 16.98
CA PHE A 163 8.13 10.62 18.07
C PHE A 163 8.90 10.94 19.38
N GLU A 164 10.17 11.35 19.30
CA GLU A 164 10.97 11.73 20.47
C GLU A 164 10.43 13.01 21.16
N ASN A 165 9.72 13.89 20.44
CA ASN A 165 9.14 15.12 21.01
C ASN A 165 7.71 14.94 21.55
N ILE A 166 7.09 13.78 21.42
CA ILE A 166 5.73 13.51 21.92
C ILE A 166 5.75 12.75 23.26
N GLU A 167 6.86 12.05 23.58
CA GLU A 167 7.05 11.41 24.87
C GLU A 167 7.39 12.45 25.96
#